data_805856b61248eff82d9a20b9a3cca0b8
#
_entry.id   805856b61248eff82d9a20b9a3cca0b8
#
_cell.length_a   1.000
_cell.length_b   1.000
_cell.length_c   1.000
_cell.angle_alpha   90.00
_cell.angle_beta   90.00
_cell.angle_gamma   90.00
#
_symmetry.space_group_name_H-M   'P 1'
#
loop_
_entity.id
_entity.type
_entity.pdbx_description
1 polymer ?
#
loop_
_entity_poly.entity_id
_entity_poly.type
_entity_poly.pdbx_seq_one_letter_code
_entity_poly.pdbx_strand_id
1 'polypeptide(L)'
;LDWCRDNGVKVHGHVLVWHSQTPEAFFHEGYATHKPLCSRETMLARMESYIQQVLTWTNENYPGLIVSWDVVNEAVADGSDQLRESNWTKTVGQDFVNRAFEYARKYAADGVKLYYNDYNTPLDPKLHGICVLLDSLIADGTIDGYGFQAHYSVGSPTIDRVDWAFQQIAKRDLLLRVSELDVGIDDTSEENLQKQAKYYGNLMKIFLRYADRIEAVQVWGTVDDLSWRADEYPLLFDKDAQPKPAFDTLVELAQ
;
A
#
# COMPACT_ATOMS: atom_id res chain seq x y z
N LEU A 1 8.78 -15.67 6.58
CA LEU A 1 9.05 -14.98 7.86
C LEU A 1 10.33 -15.48 8.52
N ASP A 2 10.60 -16.82 8.51
CA ASP A 2 11.82 -17.39 9.11
C ASP A 2 13.09 -16.74 8.58
N TRP A 3 13.23 -16.61 7.26
CA TRP A 3 14.38 -15.96 6.66
C TRP A 3 14.55 -14.50 7.14
N CYS A 4 13.46 -13.74 7.24
CA CYS A 4 13.50 -12.37 7.75
C CYS A 4 13.97 -12.31 9.21
N ARG A 5 13.42 -13.18 10.04
CA ARG A 5 13.83 -13.32 11.46
C ARG A 5 15.32 -13.64 11.57
N ASP A 6 15.77 -14.65 10.83
CA ASP A 6 17.13 -15.19 10.91
C ASP A 6 18.18 -14.20 10.35
N ASN A 7 17.76 -13.27 9.50
CA ASN A 7 18.60 -12.22 8.91
C ASN A 7 18.37 -10.81 9.50
N GLY A 8 17.54 -10.67 10.53
CA GLY A 8 17.28 -9.38 11.19
C GLY A 8 16.49 -8.38 10.35
N VAL A 9 15.75 -8.85 9.34
CA VAL A 9 14.94 -8.02 8.45
C VAL A 9 13.54 -7.82 9.04
N LYS A 10 13.15 -6.58 9.27
CA LYS A 10 11.78 -6.26 9.71
C LYS A 10 10.78 -6.41 8.56
N VAL A 11 9.54 -6.75 8.91
CA VAL A 11 8.47 -7.05 7.96
C VAL A 11 7.34 -6.02 8.10
N HIS A 12 6.89 -5.52 6.96
CA HIS A 12 5.60 -4.84 6.81
C HIS A 12 4.61 -5.85 6.23
N GLY A 13 3.51 -6.10 6.95
CA GLY A 13 2.49 -7.05 6.52
C GLY A 13 1.56 -6.44 5.48
N HIS A 14 1.31 -7.16 4.39
CA HIS A 14 0.40 -6.78 3.33
C HIS A 14 -0.46 -7.99 2.97
N VAL A 15 -1.71 -7.96 3.04
CA VAL A 15 -2.73 -7.01 3.49
C VAL A 15 -3.82 -7.76 4.27
N LEU A 16 -4.49 -7.14 5.24
CA LEU A 16 -5.55 -7.80 5.99
C LEU A 16 -6.89 -7.78 5.24
N VAL A 17 -7.26 -6.63 4.64
CA VAL A 17 -8.54 -6.45 3.93
C VAL A 17 -8.32 -5.77 2.59
N TRP A 18 -8.71 -6.45 1.51
CA TRP A 18 -8.59 -5.92 0.16
C TRP A 18 -9.79 -6.37 -0.69
N HIS A 19 -10.24 -5.54 -1.64
CA HIS A 19 -11.33 -5.86 -2.55
C HIS A 19 -10.93 -6.89 -3.62
N SER A 20 -9.64 -6.96 -3.95
CA SER A 20 -9.04 -7.94 -4.85
C SER A 20 -8.43 -9.09 -4.06
N GLN A 21 -8.23 -10.24 -4.70
CA GLN A 21 -7.58 -11.44 -4.17
C GLN A 21 -8.19 -12.03 -2.87
N THR A 22 -9.24 -11.43 -2.31
CA THR A 22 -10.07 -12.10 -1.30
C THR A 22 -10.95 -13.13 -2.00
N PRO A 23 -10.90 -14.41 -1.62
CA PRO A 23 -11.69 -15.46 -2.28
C PRO A 23 -13.18 -15.12 -2.26
N GLU A 24 -13.84 -15.19 -3.43
CA GLU A 24 -15.28 -14.87 -3.58
C GLU A 24 -16.14 -15.65 -2.56
N ALA A 25 -15.82 -16.92 -2.32
CA ALA A 25 -16.52 -17.78 -1.36
C ALA A 25 -16.53 -17.21 0.06
N PHE A 26 -15.57 -16.35 0.42
CA PHE A 26 -15.52 -15.72 1.75
C PHE A 26 -16.73 -14.84 2.05
N PHE A 27 -17.35 -14.28 1.00
CA PHE A 27 -18.50 -13.38 1.12
C PHE A 27 -19.85 -14.10 1.09
N HIS A 28 -19.88 -15.39 0.78
CA HIS A 28 -21.10 -16.17 0.61
C HIS A 28 -21.43 -17.07 1.80
N GLU A 29 -22.71 -17.34 2.01
CA GLU A 29 -23.19 -18.26 3.05
C GLU A 29 -22.55 -19.65 2.88
N GLY A 30 -22.09 -20.22 3.99
CA GLY A 30 -21.45 -21.53 4.00
C GLY A 30 -20.18 -21.62 3.15
N TYR A 31 -19.56 -20.47 2.79
CA TYR A 31 -18.38 -20.38 1.90
C TYR A 31 -18.62 -21.00 0.52
N ALA A 32 -19.81 -20.84 -0.03
CA ALA A 32 -20.21 -21.44 -1.30
C ALA A 32 -20.73 -20.35 -2.27
N THR A 33 -20.02 -20.10 -3.36
CA THR A 33 -20.29 -18.99 -4.32
C THR A 33 -21.66 -19.04 -4.99
N HIS A 34 -22.33 -20.21 -5.00
CA HIS A 34 -23.69 -20.37 -5.51
C HIS A 34 -24.77 -19.98 -4.50
N LYS A 35 -24.40 -19.65 -3.26
CA LYS A 35 -25.32 -19.20 -2.21
C LYS A 35 -25.35 -17.66 -2.14
N PRO A 36 -26.38 -17.08 -1.48
CA PRO A 36 -26.44 -15.63 -1.27
C PRO A 36 -25.18 -15.07 -0.56
N LEU A 37 -24.97 -13.78 -0.72
CA LEU A 37 -24.00 -13.05 0.10
C LEU A 37 -24.42 -13.11 1.57
N CYS A 38 -23.45 -13.17 2.45
CA CYS A 38 -23.67 -13.17 3.91
C CYS A 38 -24.31 -11.88 4.39
N SER A 39 -25.01 -11.98 5.53
CA SER A 39 -25.45 -10.81 6.27
C SER A 39 -24.28 -9.99 6.77
N ARG A 40 -24.52 -8.69 7.03
CA ARG A 40 -23.53 -7.79 7.65
C ARG A 40 -22.94 -8.37 8.95
N GLU A 41 -23.79 -8.90 9.82
CA GLU A 41 -23.35 -9.50 11.08
C GLU A 41 -22.36 -10.65 10.87
N THR A 42 -22.67 -11.55 9.93
CA THR A 42 -21.79 -12.67 9.58
C THR A 42 -20.46 -12.17 9.01
N MET A 43 -20.50 -11.15 8.14
CA MET A 43 -19.28 -10.63 7.52
C MET A 43 -18.41 -9.85 8.49
N LEU A 44 -18.99 -9.09 9.42
CA LEU A 44 -18.23 -8.46 10.50
C LEU A 44 -17.55 -9.52 11.38
N ALA A 45 -18.25 -10.58 11.75
CA ALA A 45 -17.66 -11.68 12.52
C ALA A 45 -16.53 -12.40 11.77
N ARG A 46 -16.68 -12.61 10.44
CA ARG A 46 -15.61 -13.20 9.60
C ARG A 46 -14.40 -12.28 9.49
N MET A 47 -14.60 -10.99 9.25
CA MET A 47 -13.53 -9.99 9.17
C MET A 47 -12.76 -9.91 10.49
N GLU A 48 -13.47 -9.80 11.62
CA GLU A 48 -12.85 -9.77 12.95
C GLU A 48 -12.05 -11.04 13.23
N SER A 49 -12.66 -12.21 12.99
CA SER A 49 -11.99 -13.50 13.21
C SER A 49 -10.74 -13.67 12.35
N TYR A 50 -10.77 -13.24 11.09
CA TYR A 50 -9.61 -13.30 10.21
C TYR A 50 -8.49 -12.39 10.69
N ILE A 51 -8.80 -11.12 10.97
CA ILE A 51 -7.82 -10.14 11.46
C ILE A 51 -7.23 -10.61 12.79
N GLN A 52 -8.06 -11.06 13.73
CA GLN A 52 -7.61 -11.61 15.00
C GLN A 52 -6.63 -12.77 14.81
N GLN A 53 -6.99 -13.76 14.01
CA GLN A 53 -6.16 -14.95 13.81
C GLN A 53 -4.81 -14.60 13.18
N VAL A 54 -4.79 -13.75 12.15
CA VAL A 54 -3.55 -13.35 11.48
C VAL A 54 -2.64 -12.59 12.45
N LEU A 55 -3.15 -11.57 13.13
CA LEU A 55 -2.36 -10.73 14.02
C LEU A 55 -1.89 -11.49 15.26
N THR A 56 -2.75 -12.31 15.86
CA THR A 56 -2.38 -13.12 17.04
C THR A 56 -1.31 -14.14 16.66
N TRP A 57 -1.54 -14.90 15.58
CA TRP A 57 -0.59 -15.93 15.14
C TRP A 57 0.78 -15.35 14.79
N THR A 58 0.82 -14.22 14.07
CA THR A 58 2.08 -13.57 13.70
C THR A 58 2.82 -13.03 14.92
N ASN A 59 2.10 -12.47 15.89
CA ASN A 59 2.71 -11.96 17.12
C ASN A 59 3.24 -13.09 18.00
N GLU A 60 2.52 -14.21 18.12
CA GLU A 60 2.93 -15.36 18.93
C GLU A 60 4.14 -16.11 18.34
N ASN A 61 4.18 -16.27 17.01
CA ASN A 61 5.22 -17.05 16.33
C ASN A 61 6.43 -16.21 15.89
N TYR A 62 6.25 -14.89 15.69
CA TYR A 62 7.27 -13.96 15.23
C TYR A 62 7.24 -12.64 16.02
N PRO A 63 7.40 -12.67 17.35
CA PRO A 63 7.27 -11.49 18.19
C PRO A 63 8.26 -10.40 17.78
N GLY A 64 7.75 -9.18 17.52
CA GLY A 64 8.53 -8.01 17.11
C GLY A 64 9.17 -8.06 15.72
N LEU A 65 8.86 -9.09 14.91
CA LEU A 65 9.31 -9.19 13.52
C LEU A 65 8.48 -8.28 12.60
N ILE A 66 7.15 -8.38 12.71
CA ILE A 66 6.23 -7.57 11.92
C ILE A 66 6.02 -6.25 12.67
N VAL A 67 6.46 -5.15 12.07
CA VAL A 67 6.45 -3.82 12.70
C VAL A 67 5.26 -2.97 12.26
N SER A 68 4.63 -3.33 11.16
CA SER A 68 3.48 -2.59 10.60
C SER A 68 2.63 -3.47 9.68
N TRP A 69 1.38 -3.05 9.43
CA TRP A 69 0.43 -3.72 8.54
C TRP A 69 -0.31 -2.72 7.66
N ASP A 70 -0.48 -3.06 6.38
CA ASP A 70 -1.57 -2.51 5.58
C ASP A 70 -2.87 -3.19 6.03
N VAL A 71 -3.70 -2.44 6.76
CA VAL A 71 -4.97 -2.97 7.27
C VAL A 71 -5.98 -3.08 6.14
N VAL A 72 -6.11 -2.02 5.36
CA VAL A 72 -6.98 -1.98 4.18
C VAL A 72 -6.22 -1.43 2.98
N ASN A 73 -6.38 -2.10 1.85
CA ASN A 73 -5.81 -1.71 0.57
C ASN A 73 -6.88 -1.26 -0.41
N GLU A 74 -6.65 -0.11 -1.09
CA GLU A 74 -7.40 0.34 -2.29
C GLU A 74 -8.92 0.48 -2.10
N ALA A 75 -9.35 1.05 -0.98
CA ALA A 75 -10.77 1.18 -0.70
C ALA A 75 -11.45 2.30 -1.50
N VAL A 76 -10.72 3.35 -1.91
CA VAL A 76 -11.28 4.47 -2.67
C VAL A 76 -11.28 4.15 -4.17
N ALA A 77 -12.42 4.42 -4.83
CA ALA A 77 -12.58 4.10 -6.25
C ALA A 77 -11.76 5.06 -7.15
N ASP A 78 -11.30 4.55 -8.29
CA ASP A 78 -10.65 5.38 -9.30
C ASP A 78 -11.63 6.38 -9.92
N GLY A 79 -11.16 7.60 -10.16
CA GLY A 79 -11.97 8.67 -10.73
C GLY A 79 -13.15 9.14 -9.85
N SER A 80 -13.14 8.77 -8.56
CA SER A 80 -14.17 9.09 -7.58
C SER A 80 -13.56 9.49 -6.23
N ASP A 81 -14.32 10.17 -5.40
CA ASP A 81 -14.02 10.42 -3.99
C ASP A 81 -14.75 9.46 -3.04
N GLN A 82 -15.47 8.47 -3.60
CA GLN A 82 -16.26 7.50 -2.85
C GLN A 82 -15.51 6.17 -2.70
N LEU A 83 -15.95 5.37 -1.73
CA LEU A 83 -15.44 4.00 -1.61
C LEU A 83 -15.82 3.18 -2.85
N ARG A 84 -14.92 2.30 -3.23
CA ARG A 84 -15.09 1.33 -4.33
C ARG A 84 -16.27 0.41 -4.04
N GLU A 85 -17.14 0.20 -5.03
CA GLU A 85 -18.13 -0.86 -4.96
C GLU A 85 -17.40 -2.22 -4.98
N SER A 86 -17.58 -2.99 -3.92
CA SER A 86 -16.92 -4.28 -3.72
C SER A 86 -17.81 -5.19 -2.87
N ASN A 87 -17.43 -6.45 -2.71
CA ASN A 87 -18.14 -7.35 -1.79
C ASN A 87 -18.08 -6.85 -0.33
N TRP A 88 -17.05 -6.10 0.05
CA TRP A 88 -16.97 -5.47 1.37
C TRP A 88 -18.07 -4.41 1.56
N THR A 89 -18.21 -3.49 0.61
CA THR A 89 -19.27 -2.47 0.69
C THR A 89 -20.67 -3.06 0.56
N LYS A 90 -20.85 -4.13 -0.24
CA LYS A 90 -22.13 -4.83 -0.41
C LYS A 90 -22.56 -5.59 0.84
N THR A 91 -21.64 -6.17 1.56
CA THR A 91 -21.95 -7.04 2.71
C THR A 91 -21.80 -6.32 4.05
N VAL A 92 -20.73 -5.57 4.25
CA VAL A 92 -20.47 -4.82 5.49
C VAL A 92 -21.06 -3.41 5.43
N GLY A 93 -20.93 -2.72 4.29
CA GLY A 93 -21.37 -1.33 4.12
C GLY A 93 -20.20 -0.35 4.03
N GLN A 94 -20.54 0.95 4.04
CA GLN A 94 -19.58 2.04 3.81
C GLN A 94 -18.57 2.22 4.97
N ASP A 95 -18.83 1.65 6.12
CA ASP A 95 -17.96 1.72 7.29
C ASP A 95 -16.99 0.52 7.41
N PHE A 96 -16.88 -0.33 6.38
CA PHE A 96 -16.04 -1.53 6.45
C PHE A 96 -14.57 -1.23 6.75
N VAL A 97 -14.06 -0.10 6.26
CA VAL A 97 -12.67 0.31 6.52
C VAL A 97 -12.48 0.64 8.00
N ASN A 98 -13.37 1.44 8.58
CA ASN A 98 -13.33 1.78 10.01
C ASN A 98 -13.41 0.50 10.88
N ARG A 99 -14.30 -0.45 10.53
CA ARG A 99 -14.40 -1.74 11.24
C ARG A 99 -13.13 -2.57 11.15
N ALA A 100 -12.51 -2.63 9.97
CA ALA A 100 -11.23 -3.34 9.80
C ALA A 100 -10.13 -2.73 10.69
N PHE A 101 -10.03 -1.39 10.73
CA PHE A 101 -9.06 -0.69 11.57
C PHE A 101 -9.35 -0.85 13.06
N GLU A 102 -10.61 -0.81 13.49
CA GLU A 102 -11.00 -1.12 14.89
C GLU A 102 -10.53 -2.52 15.31
N TYR A 103 -10.78 -3.53 14.47
CA TYR A 103 -10.34 -4.90 14.75
C TYR A 103 -8.83 -5.02 14.73
N ALA A 104 -8.16 -4.41 13.74
CA ALA A 104 -6.71 -4.44 13.69
C ALA A 104 -6.08 -3.78 14.93
N ARG A 105 -6.58 -2.62 15.36
CA ARG A 105 -6.10 -1.94 16.59
C ARG A 105 -6.33 -2.77 17.85
N LYS A 106 -7.44 -3.51 17.91
CA LYS A 106 -7.77 -4.39 19.03
C LYS A 106 -6.80 -5.58 19.18
N TYR A 107 -6.30 -6.10 18.07
CA TYR A 107 -5.52 -7.35 18.06
C TYR A 107 -4.04 -7.18 17.67
N ALA A 108 -3.64 -6.01 17.17
CA ALA A 108 -2.23 -5.73 16.90
C ALA A 108 -1.43 -5.70 18.20
N ALA A 109 -0.19 -6.19 18.14
CA ALA A 109 0.73 -6.08 19.25
C ALA A 109 1.12 -4.61 19.50
N ASP A 110 1.53 -4.30 20.73
CA ASP A 110 1.99 -2.97 21.11
C ASP A 110 3.13 -2.50 20.19
N GLY A 111 3.00 -1.28 19.70
CA GLY A 111 3.98 -0.64 18.83
C GLY A 111 3.86 -0.99 17.33
N VAL A 112 3.07 -1.98 16.95
CA VAL A 112 2.79 -2.29 15.53
C VAL A 112 1.96 -1.17 14.90
N LYS A 113 2.44 -0.65 13.77
CA LYS A 113 1.81 0.47 13.06
C LYS A 113 0.78 -0.01 12.04
N LEU A 114 -0.34 0.69 11.96
CA LEU A 114 -1.48 0.35 11.10
C LEU A 114 -1.63 1.39 9.99
N TYR A 115 -1.59 0.93 8.73
CA TYR A 115 -1.60 1.75 7.53
C TYR A 115 -2.85 1.51 6.68
N TYR A 116 -3.32 2.57 6.05
CA TYR A 116 -4.14 2.50 4.85
C TYR A 116 -3.25 2.68 3.63
N ASN A 117 -3.35 1.81 2.63
CA ASN A 117 -2.50 1.79 1.44
C ASN A 117 -3.34 1.98 0.17
N ASP A 118 -2.91 2.85 -0.76
CA ASP A 118 -3.65 3.08 -2.01
C ASP A 118 -2.74 3.56 -3.15
N TYR A 119 -3.20 3.35 -4.39
CA TYR A 119 -2.57 3.82 -5.61
C TYR A 119 -3.31 5.03 -6.19
N ASN A 120 -2.76 5.63 -7.26
CA ASN A 120 -3.35 6.81 -7.91
C ASN A 120 -3.63 7.99 -6.96
N THR A 121 -2.98 8.03 -5.81
CA THR A 121 -3.10 9.11 -4.81
C THR A 121 -2.94 10.52 -5.42
N PRO A 122 -2.04 10.76 -6.40
CA PRO A 122 -1.91 12.08 -7.01
C PRO A 122 -3.08 12.52 -7.89
N LEU A 123 -4.09 11.68 -8.11
CA LEU A 123 -5.19 11.97 -9.02
C LEU A 123 -6.46 12.42 -8.26
N ASP A 124 -7.03 13.57 -8.66
CA ASP A 124 -8.36 13.99 -8.22
C ASP A 124 -9.45 13.28 -9.06
N PRO A 125 -10.62 12.98 -8.45
CA PRO A 125 -11.03 13.26 -7.07
C PRO A 125 -10.58 12.23 -6.03
N LYS A 126 -9.84 11.17 -6.41
CA LYS A 126 -9.41 10.08 -5.53
C LYS A 126 -8.62 10.59 -4.31
N LEU A 127 -7.69 11.54 -4.50
CA LEU A 127 -6.96 12.18 -3.39
C LEU A 127 -7.90 12.78 -2.35
N HIS A 128 -8.98 13.41 -2.78
CA HIS A 128 -9.99 13.96 -1.88
C HIS A 128 -10.65 12.85 -1.05
N GLY A 129 -11.10 11.77 -1.70
CA GLY A 129 -11.71 10.63 -1.02
C GLY A 129 -10.77 9.96 -0.01
N ILE A 130 -9.50 9.78 -0.38
CA ILE A 130 -8.46 9.27 0.53
C ILE A 130 -8.33 10.20 1.74
N CYS A 131 -8.26 11.51 1.53
CA CYS A 131 -8.16 12.49 2.62
C CYS A 131 -9.35 12.40 3.59
N VAL A 132 -10.58 12.30 3.08
CA VAL A 132 -11.80 12.15 3.90
C VAL A 132 -11.75 10.84 4.71
N LEU A 133 -11.34 9.74 4.09
CA LEU A 133 -11.19 8.45 4.77
C LEU A 133 -10.16 8.51 5.90
N LEU A 134 -8.99 9.09 5.62
CA LEU A 134 -7.94 9.26 6.64
C LEU A 134 -8.42 10.12 7.81
N ASP A 135 -9.14 11.20 7.55
CA ASP A 135 -9.70 12.06 8.61
C ASP A 135 -10.67 11.30 9.52
N SER A 136 -11.49 10.39 8.94
CA SER A 136 -12.36 9.49 9.71
C SER A 136 -11.57 8.52 10.59
N LEU A 137 -10.55 7.87 10.05
CA LEU A 137 -9.72 6.91 10.80
C LEU A 137 -8.88 7.57 11.89
N ILE A 138 -8.44 8.81 11.66
CA ILE A 138 -7.75 9.64 12.67
C ILE A 138 -8.72 10.00 13.81
N ALA A 139 -9.95 10.40 13.48
CA ALA A 139 -10.97 10.70 14.49
C ALA A 139 -11.31 9.49 15.36
N ASP A 140 -11.28 8.28 14.80
CA ASP A 140 -11.45 7.01 15.53
C ASP A 140 -10.19 6.61 16.34
N GLY A 141 -9.05 7.24 16.09
CA GLY A 141 -7.76 6.91 16.76
C GLY A 141 -7.20 5.54 16.38
N THR A 142 -7.52 5.02 15.19
CA THR A 142 -7.21 3.65 14.81
C THR A 142 -6.05 3.50 13.81
N ILE A 143 -5.68 4.58 13.10
CA ILE A 143 -4.64 4.60 12.08
C ILE A 143 -3.35 5.24 12.60
N ASP A 144 -2.20 4.74 12.14
CA ASP A 144 -0.88 5.35 12.40
C ASP A 144 -0.26 5.96 11.15
N GLY A 145 -0.57 5.46 9.95
CA GLY A 145 0.13 5.90 8.74
C GLY A 145 -0.63 5.68 7.44
N TYR A 146 -0.08 6.27 6.38
CA TYR A 146 -0.56 6.15 5.01
C TYR A 146 0.54 5.63 4.09
N GLY A 147 0.20 4.62 3.26
CA GLY A 147 1.06 4.06 2.22
C GLY A 147 0.69 4.60 0.84
N PHE A 148 1.67 5.25 0.18
CA PHE A 148 1.61 5.56 -1.24
C PHE A 148 2.15 4.35 -2.00
N GLN A 149 1.33 3.62 -2.76
CA GLN A 149 1.84 2.52 -3.61
C GLN A 149 2.89 3.04 -4.60
N ALA A 150 2.62 4.14 -5.25
CA ALA A 150 3.53 4.79 -6.20
C ALA A 150 3.85 3.93 -7.45
N HIS A 151 2.82 3.27 -8.00
CA HIS A 151 2.89 2.67 -9.33
C HIS A 151 2.74 3.76 -10.39
N TYR A 152 3.86 4.20 -10.94
CA TYR A 152 3.90 5.32 -11.87
C TYR A 152 4.46 4.90 -13.23
N SER A 153 4.35 5.78 -14.22
CA SER A 153 5.09 5.71 -15.48
C SER A 153 5.79 7.06 -15.71
N VAL A 154 6.85 7.08 -16.49
CA VAL A 154 7.57 8.33 -16.76
C VAL A 154 6.61 9.41 -17.28
N GLY A 155 6.53 10.52 -16.52
CA GLY A 155 5.65 11.66 -16.81
C GLY A 155 4.20 11.51 -16.34
N SER A 156 3.80 10.36 -15.78
CA SER A 156 2.44 10.14 -15.28
C SER A 156 2.44 9.39 -13.93
N PRO A 157 1.95 10.04 -12.87
CA PRO A 157 1.55 11.44 -12.74
C PRO A 157 2.75 12.40 -12.91
N THR A 158 2.51 13.71 -13.14
CA THR A 158 3.61 14.68 -13.12
C THR A 158 4.22 14.80 -11.73
N ILE A 159 5.49 15.15 -11.64
CA ILE A 159 6.21 15.33 -10.36
C ILE A 159 5.49 16.33 -9.45
N ASP A 160 4.96 17.42 -10.02
CA ASP A 160 4.21 18.43 -9.25
C ASP A 160 2.92 17.86 -8.64
N ARG A 161 2.25 16.93 -9.33
CA ARG A 161 1.06 16.25 -8.80
C ARG A 161 1.41 15.29 -7.68
N VAL A 162 2.54 14.58 -7.78
CA VAL A 162 3.06 13.74 -6.69
C VAL A 162 3.36 14.60 -5.48
N ASP A 163 4.11 15.69 -5.67
CA ASP A 163 4.43 16.63 -4.59
C ASP A 163 3.17 17.20 -3.91
N TRP A 164 2.19 17.60 -4.71
CA TRP A 164 0.89 18.07 -4.22
C TRP A 164 0.19 17.02 -3.35
N ALA A 165 0.17 15.75 -3.78
CA ALA A 165 -0.44 14.68 -3.01
C ALA A 165 0.25 14.48 -1.66
N PHE A 166 1.58 14.45 -1.64
CA PHE A 166 2.36 14.38 -0.40
C PHE A 166 2.04 15.57 0.53
N GLN A 167 1.96 16.78 0.01
CA GLN A 167 1.58 17.96 0.79
C GLN A 167 0.18 17.84 1.40
N GLN A 168 -0.81 17.29 0.67
CA GLN A 168 -2.16 17.12 1.21
C GLN A 168 -2.20 16.06 2.32
N ILE A 169 -1.59 14.91 2.11
CA ILE A 169 -1.54 13.85 3.11
C ILE A 169 -0.74 14.30 4.35
N ALA A 170 0.39 14.98 4.14
CA ALA A 170 1.26 15.46 5.21
C ALA A 170 0.66 16.56 6.12
N LYS A 171 -0.49 17.14 5.78
CA LYS A 171 -1.26 18.00 6.69
C LYS A 171 -1.79 17.23 7.91
N ARG A 172 -1.85 15.92 7.81
CA ARG A 172 -2.26 14.99 8.86
C ARG A 172 -1.03 14.51 9.61
N ASP A 173 -1.17 14.31 10.92
CA ASP A 173 -0.08 13.76 11.75
C ASP A 173 -0.05 12.24 11.62
N LEU A 174 0.33 11.76 10.42
CA LEU A 174 0.47 10.34 10.09
C LEU A 174 1.91 10.03 9.71
N LEU A 175 2.35 8.83 10.02
CA LEU A 175 3.51 8.23 9.39
C LEU A 175 3.24 8.01 7.91
N LEU A 176 4.30 8.05 7.10
CA LEU A 176 4.20 7.86 5.66
C LEU A 176 5.05 6.65 5.24
N ARG A 177 4.65 6.04 4.15
CA ARG A 177 5.41 4.98 3.49
C ARG A 177 5.24 5.12 1.98
N VAL A 178 6.30 4.89 1.23
CA VAL A 178 6.20 4.58 -0.20
C VAL A 178 6.32 3.05 -0.28
N SER A 179 5.20 2.39 -0.56
CA SER A 179 5.05 0.96 -0.28
C SER A 179 5.38 0.06 -1.47
N GLU A 180 5.23 0.55 -2.70
CA GLU A 180 5.22 -0.32 -3.90
C GLU A 180 5.83 0.40 -5.12
N LEU A 181 6.89 1.20 -4.91
CA LEU A 181 7.45 2.05 -5.94
C LEU A 181 7.90 1.26 -7.18
N ASP A 182 7.31 1.59 -8.30
CA ASP A 182 7.79 1.22 -9.62
C ASP A 182 7.50 2.35 -10.64
N VAL A 183 8.32 2.45 -11.71
CA VAL A 183 8.19 3.52 -12.72
C VAL A 183 8.35 2.94 -14.12
N GLY A 184 7.24 2.71 -14.80
CA GLY A 184 7.21 2.14 -16.15
C GLY A 184 7.79 3.07 -17.22
N ILE A 185 8.36 2.44 -18.26
CA ILE A 185 8.82 3.04 -19.51
C ILE A 185 8.35 2.19 -20.70
N ASP A 186 8.27 2.78 -21.88
CA ASP A 186 7.77 2.10 -23.09
C ASP A 186 8.76 1.07 -23.66
N ASP A 187 10.05 1.35 -23.56
CA ASP A 187 11.14 0.49 -24.02
C ASP A 187 12.45 0.80 -23.26
N THR A 188 13.45 -0.05 -23.44
CA THR A 188 14.78 0.06 -22.83
C THR A 188 15.80 0.85 -23.65
N SER A 189 15.35 1.77 -24.51
CA SER A 189 16.27 2.71 -25.18
C SER A 189 17.00 3.58 -24.15
N GLU A 190 18.22 3.99 -24.50
CA GLU A 190 19.04 4.87 -23.64
C GLU A 190 18.25 6.11 -23.23
N GLU A 191 17.49 6.72 -24.15
CA GLU A 191 16.66 7.88 -23.88
C GLU A 191 15.60 7.61 -22.79
N ASN A 192 14.89 6.48 -22.87
CA ASN A 192 13.86 6.13 -21.91
C ASN A 192 14.44 5.71 -20.55
N LEU A 193 15.57 5.00 -20.55
CA LEU A 193 16.30 4.69 -19.31
C LEU A 193 16.74 5.96 -18.58
N GLN A 194 17.23 6.98 -19.30
CA GLN A 194 17.61 8.26 -18.71
C GLN A 194 16.40 9.07 -18.21
N LYS A 195 15.26 9.02 -18.92
CA LYS A 195 14.01 9.62 -18.44
C LYS A 195 13.51 8.94 -17.15
N GLN A 196 13.60 7.61 -17.08
CA GLN A 196 13.25 6.82 -15.89
C GLN A 196 14.13 7.20 -14.70
N ALA A 197 15.44 7.26 -14.90
CA ALA A 197 16.42 7.68 -13.90
C ALA A 197 16.11 9.07 -13.34
N LYS A 198 15.86 10.03 -14.23
CA LYS A 198 15.47 11.41 -13.84
C LYS A 198 14.15 11.42 -13.05
N TYR A 199 13.17 10.60 -13.45
CA TYR A 199 11.87 10.54 -12.77
C TYR A 199 12.01 9.95 -11.36
N TYR A 200 12.71 8.81 -11.20
CA TYR A 200 13.07 8.23 -9.90
C TYR A 200 13.81 9.23 -9.00
N GLY A 201 14.81 9.93 -9.55
CA GLY A 201 15.55 10.94 -8.80
C GLY A 201 14.68 12.10 -8.33
N ASN A 202 13.71 12.55 -9.13
CA ASN A 202 12.77 13.60 -8.74
C ASN A 202 11.80 13.12 -7.67
N LEU A 203 11.30 11.88 -7.76
CA LEU A 203 10.49 11.25 -6.71
C LEU A 203 11.26 11.18 -5.40
N MET A 204 12.51 10.69 -5.42
CA MET A 204 13.33 10.59 -4.22
C MET A 204 13.56 11.95 -3.55
N LYS A 205 13.74 13.03 -4.34
CA LYS A 205 13.83 14.39 -3.78
C LYS A 205 12.55 14.85 -3.08
N ILE A 206 11.38 14.39 -3.54
CA ILE A 206 10.11 14.61 -2.80
C ILE A 206 10.15 13.83 -1.49
N PHE A 207 10.47 12.52 -1.54
CA PHE A 207 10.46 11.66 -0.37
C PHE A 207 11.44 12.15 0.72
N LEU A 208 12.63 12.61 0.34
CA LEU A 208 13.62 13.16 1.27
C LEU A 208 13.12 14.41 2.02
N ARG A 209 12.19 15.19 1.47
CA ARG A 209 11.58 16.31 2.21
C ARG A 209 10.68 15.88 3.37
N TYR A 210 10.25 14.62 3.37
CA TYR A 210 9.42 14.02 4.41
C TYR A 210 10.13 12.86 5.14
N ALA A 211 11.47 12.83 5.09
CA ALA A 211 12.27 11.73 5.63
C ALA A 211 12.08 11.52 7.14
N ASP A 212 11.71 12.56 7.87
CA ASP A 212 11.36 12.50 9.30
C ASP A 212 10.07 11.74 9.58
N ARG A 213 9.24 11.51 8.56
CA ARG A 213 7.94 10.84 8.64
C ARG A 213 7.82 9.60 7.77
N ILE A 214 8.67 9.46 6.74
CA ILE A 214 8.68 8.28 5.87
C ILE A 214 9.48 7.17 6.53
N GLU A 215 8.79 6.07 6.92
CA GLU A 215 9.43 4.92 7.55
C GLU A 215 10.20 4.06 6.55
N ALA A 216 9.73 3.97 5.31
CA ALA A 216 10.40 3.22 4.25
C ALA A 216 9.99 3.70 2.85
N VAL A 217 10.91 3.52 1.90
CA VAL A 217 10.63 3.53 0.46
C VAL A 217 10.94 2.14 -0.07
N GLN A 218 9.90 1.42 -0.50
CA GLN A 218 10.02 0.06 -1.00
C GLN A 218 9.79 0.03 -2.51
N VAL A 219 10.70 -0.61 -3.23
CA VAL A 219 10.54 -0.91 -4.66
C VAL A 219 9.75 -2.20 -4.79
N TRP A 220 8.75 -2.23 -5.70
CA TRP A 220 7.82 -3.36 -5.82
C TRP A 220 8.35 -4.47 -6.74
N GLY A 221 9.49 -4.99 -6.38
CA GLY A 221 10.14 -6.10 -7.06
C GLY A 221 11.66 -5.97 -7.07
N THR A 222 12.33 -6.98 -7.59
CA THR A 222 13.79 -7.07 -7.63
C THR A 222 14.35 -6.78 -9.02
N VAL A 223 13.83 -7.45 -10.06
CA VAL A 223 14.27 -7.32 -11.45
C VAL A 223 13.06 -7.18 -12.38
N ASP A 224 13.22 -6.52 -13.50
CA ASP A 224 12.14 -6.16 -14.42
C ASP A 224 11.27 -7.36 -14.82
N ASP A 225 11.85 -8.49 -15.19
CA ASP A 225 11.14 -9.69 -15.65
C ASP A 225 10.26 -10.36 -14.57
N LEU A 226 10.50 -10.09 -13.31
CA LEU A 226 9.71 -10.58 -12.18
C LEU A 226 8.67 -9.57 -11.68
N SER A 227 8.61 -8.39 -12.29
CA SER A 227 7.60 -7.38 -11.99
C SER A 227 6.23 -7.80 -12.52
N TRP A 228 5.18 -7.40 -11.81
CA TRP A 228 3.80 -7.49 -12.30
C TRP A 228 3.54 -6.62 -13.56
N ARG A 229 4.46 -5.66 -13.82
CA ARG A 229 4.49 -4.77 -15.00
C ARG A 229 5.74 -5.03 -15.84
N ALA A 230 6.15 -6.30 -16.01
CA ALA A 230 7.41 -6.66 -16.69
C ALA A 230 7.57 -6.01 -18.07
N ASP A 231 6.47 -5.89 -18.82
CA ASP A 231 6.46 -5.28 -20.16
C ASP A 231 6.75 -3.77 -20.17
N GLU A 232 6.78 -3.12 -18.97
CA GLU A 232 7.07 -1.69 -18.80
C GLU A 232 8.44 -1.45 -18.16
N TYR A 233 9.24 -2.48 -17.93
CA TYR A 233 10.61 -2.36 -17.39
C TYR A 233 10.72 -1.43 -16.16
N PRO A 234 9.93 -1.64 -15.08
CA PRO A 234 9.67 -0.56 -14.12
C PRO A 234 10.66 -0.45 -12.96
N LEU A 235 11.56 -1.44 -12.79
CA LEU A 235 12.38 -1.57 -11.59
C LEU A 235 13.79 -0.98 -11.75
N LEU A 236 14.59 -1.09 -10.68
CA LEU A 236 15.95 -0.54 -10.63
C LEU A 236 16.99 -1.46 -11.28
N PHE A 237 16.68 -2.73 -11.45
CA PHE A 237 17.54 -3.73 -12.05
C PHE A 237 16.84 -4.35 -13.27
N ASP A 238 17.62 -4.58 -14.33
CA ASP A 238 17.14 -5.26 -15.52
C ASP A 238 16.92 -6.77 -15.30
N LYS A 239 16.50 -7.49 -16.36
CA LYS A 239 16.25 -8.93 -16.32
C LYS A 239 17.47 -9.79 -15.92
N ASP A 240 18.67 -9.28 -16.14
CA ASP A 240 19.94 -9.94 -15.85
C ASP A 240 20.53 -9.47 -14.50
N ALA A 241 19.70 -8.81 -13.67
CA ALA A 241 20.05 -8.22 -12.39
C ALA A 241 21.20 -7.17 -12.48
N GLN A 242 21.35 -6.50 -13.64
CA GLN A 242 22.27 -5.40 -13.77
C GLN A 242 21.59 -4.09 -13.35
N PRO A 243 22.31 -3.20 -12.65
CA PRO A 243 21.75 -1.92 -12.24
C PRO A 243 21.45 -1.05 -13.47
N LYS A 244 20.28 -0.42 -13.44
CA LYS A 244 19.86 0.55 -14.47
C LYS A 244 20.29 1.96 -14.04
N PRO A 245 20.32 2.95 -14.96
CA PRO A 245 20.65 4.34 -14.63
C PRO A 245 19.83 4.93 -13.46
N ALA A 246 18.62 4.43 -13.25
CA ALA A 246 17.77 4.80 -12.11
C ALA A 246 18.39 4.39 -10.76
N PHE A 247 19.01 3.20 -10.68
CA PHE A 247 19.72 2.76 -9.48
C PHE A 247 20.90 3.69 -9.16
N ASP A 248 21.74 3.99 -10.15
CA ASP A 248 22.91 4.86 -9.98
C ASP A 248 22.49 6.26 -9.50
N THR A 249 21.41 6.82 -10.09
CA THR A 249 20.84 8.11 -9.68
C THR A 249 20.41 8.12 -8.21
N LEU A 250 19.82 7.02 -7.70
CA LEU A 250 19.43 6.94 -6.29
C LEU A 250 20.64 6.81 -5.37
N VAL A 251 21.67 6.06 -5.78
CA VAL A 251 22.94 5.95 -5.02
C VAL A 251 23.64 7.30 -4.91
N GLU A 252 23.67 8.08 -6.00
CA GLU A 252 24.26 9.43 -5.99
C GLU A 252 23.53 10.39 -5.04
N LEU A 253 22.21 10.27 -4.91
CA LEU A 253 21.41 11.09 -3.99
C LEU A 253 21.61 10.72 -2.51
N ALA A 254 22.14 9.55 -2.22
CA ALA A 254 22.40 9.07 -0.87
C ALA A 254 23.80 9.45 -0.33
N GLN A 255 24.66 10.03 -1.18
CA GLN A 255 26.00 10.51 -0.84
C GLN A 255 25.98 11.98 -0.42
#